data_7d9826ce4918d37af4b46ea338a7b365
#
_entry.id   7d9826ce4918d37af4b46ea338a7b365
#
_cell.length_a   1.000
_cell.length_b   1.000
_cell.length_c   1.000
_cell.angle_alpha   90.00
_cell.angle_beta   90.00
_cell.angle_gamma   90.00
#
_symmetry.space_group_name_H-M   'P 1'
#
loop_
_entity.id
_entity.type
_entity.pdbx_description
1 polymer ?
#
loop_
_entity_poly.entity_id
_entity_poly.type
_entity_poly.pdbx_seq_one_letter_code
_entity_poly.pdbx_strand_id
1 'polypeptide(L)'
;MPKYSFIARVPNHPGALHDAARAVMREKANINRVQFDQRIDPYIVFFEVSCEEEAFGRIGKELAAMGYLKDTLRPLNILKFYVFLPHEPGALFEFLNHTTRHNANISYIDFDDRGRHPDRLTITVSLEENGSAEQLLDTLKSRYRIEIIEYDTTGKKLDDTVFYIRFAQEIREIIGESEDPFLLSFLGDINHAVQELMNLGQDPKKVFGSFLATGRTLTRTTGDGFYADIQTIPLSAGITLTCIQPPAGGNVYLINTPEGCTMVDTGYGIYSRDVGMIIRNVIPGGRDAVQRIVITHADADHCGAAGEFPVPAEMHPGTLDIIRAANRAYGSRSEASVLEEIYTTMINLFSKFNPPEEYCLFATRNGKVESGFPVIGSIDIGGYQFTVLEGLGGHMHGQIYLFSRELGVLFTADTVINFGHLTPERAEYNTLAVILVTSVNVDSGIARTERQNLMELARATTGSYHAGRTGCLVCCGHGPVSIIEEGNLLPFGNIEHYLPGG
;
A
#
# COMPACT_ATOMS: atom_id res chain seq x y z
N MET A 1 15.54 2.08 21.09
CA MET A 1 15.89 0.67 20.86
C MET A 1 15.09 0.21 19.66
N PRO A 2 15.71 -0.46 18.70
CA PRO A 2 14.98 -1.02 17.56
C PRO A 2 13.91 -2.01 18.02
N LYS A 3 12.86 -2.14 17.24
CA LYS A 3 11.73 -3.05 17.48
C LYS A 3 11.84 -4.23 16.53
N TYR A 4 11.63 -5.42 17.02
CA TYR A 4 11.64 -6.66 16.28
C TYR A 4 10.38 -7.47 16.58
N SER A 5 9.91 -8.22 15.60
CA SER A 5 8.74 -9.08 15.74
C SER A 5 9.11 -10.54 15.47
N PHE A 6 8.44 -11.46 16.15
CA PHE A 6 8.55 -12.89 15.88
C PHE A 6 7.27 -13.62 16.26
N ILE A 7 7.08 -14.78 15.63
CA ILE A 7 6.05 -15.73 16.00
C ILE A 7 6.67 -16.87 16.77
N ALA A 8 6.04 -17.20 17.90
CA ALA A 8 6.31 -18.44 18.62
C ALA A 8 5.13 -19.39 18.47
N ARG A 9 5.40 -20.64 18.13
CA ARG A 9 4.42 -21.72 18.31
C ARG A 9 4.62 -22.31 19.70
N VAL A 10 3.75 -21.94 20.62
CA VAL A 10 3.80 -22.43 22.00
C VAL A 10 2.91 -23.66 22.14
N PRO A 11 3.32 -24.69 22.88
CA PRO A 11 2.45 -25.83 23.18
C PRO A 11 1.24 -25.36 24.02
N ASN A 12 0.08 -25.98 23.79
CA ASN A 12 -1.14 -25.64 24.52
C ASN A 12 -1.16 -26.31 25.91
N HIS A 13 -0.36 -25.77 26.83
CA HIS A 13 -0.38 -26.16 28.23
C HIS A 13 -0.08 -24.96 29.14
N PRO A 14 -0.48 -25.02 30.43
CA PRO A 14 -0.13 -23.98 31.39
C PRO A 14 1.37 -23.72 31.46
N GLY A 15 1.75 -22.43 31.36
CA GLY A 15 3.16 -22.00 31.46
C GLY A 15 3.89 -21.80 30.11
N ALA A 16 3.36 -22.28 28.99
CA ALA A 16 4.04 -22.14 27.69
C ALA A 16 4.30 -20.69 27.30
N LEU A 17 3.31 -19.79 27.43
CA LEU A 17 3.47 -18.37 27.18
C LEU A 17 4.46 -17.71 28.17
N HIS A 18 4.44 -18.15 29.43
CA HIS A 18 5.40 -17.71 30.44
C HIS A 18 6.84 -18.09 30.08
N ASP A 19 7.05 -19.26 29.52
CA ASP A 19 8.38 -19.72 29.10
C ASP A 19 8.90 -18.92 27.90
N ALA A 20 8.03 -18.59 26.94
CA ALA A 20 8.38 -17.69 25.83
C ALA A 20 8.72 -16.28 26.33
N ALA A 21 7.92 -15.70 27.21
CA ALA A 21 8.19 -14.40 27.81
C ALA A 21 9.49 -14.40 28.67
N ARG A 22 9.80 -15.51 29.31
CA ARG A 22 11.04 -15.67 30.09
C ARG A 22 12.29 -15.64 29.19
N ALA A 23 12.23 -16.21 27.97
CA ALA A 23 13.32 -16.12 27.01
C ALA A 23 13.60 -14.66 26.63
N VAL A 24 12.55 -13.87 26.40
CA VAL A 24 12.66 -12.43 26.11
C VAL A 24 13.25 -11.67 27.32
N MET A 25 12.76 -11.94 28.51
CA MET A 25 13.22 -11.28 29.73
C MET A 25 14.71 -11.54 30.02
N ARG A 26 15.21 -12.76 29.78
CA ARG A 26 16.64 -13.10 30.01
C ARG A 26 17.60 -12.24 29.21
N GLU A 27 17.21 -11.84 28.03
CA GLU A 27 17.97 -10.95 27.16
C GLU A 27 17.73 -9.46 27.47
N LYS A 28 17.05 -9.15 28.58
CA LYS A 28 16.68 -7.78 28.99
C LYS A 28 15.89 -7.00 27.92
N ALA A 29 15.22 -7.70 27.03
CA ALA A 29 14.34 -7.12 26.04
C ALA A 29 12.99 -6.76 26.66
N ASN A 30 12.40 -5.66 26.19
CA ASN A 30 11.05 -5.28 26.58
C ASN A 30 10.04 -5.84 25.58
N ILE A 31 8.97 -6.48 26.08
CA ILE A 31 7.85 -6.90 25.26
C ILE A 31 6.93 -5.69 25.13
N ASN A 32 6.84 -5.13 23.92
CA ASN A 32 5.98 -4.01 23.61
C ASN A 32 4.56 -4.47 23.30
N ARG A 33 4.44 -5.67 22.70
CA ARG A 33 3.18 -6.24 22.27
C ARG A 33 3.21 -7.75 22.35
N VAL A 34 2.12 -8.33 22.82
CA VAL A 34 1.84 -9.78 22.76
C VAL A 34 0.43 -9.93 22.22
N GLN A 35 0.27 -10.81 21.25
CA GLN A 35 -1.04 -11.20 20.78
C GLN A 35 -1.17 -12.73 20.80
N PHE A 36 -2.19 -13.19 21.49
CA PHE A 36 -2.53 -14.59 21.62
C PHE A 36 -4.05 -14.70 21.74
N ASP A 37 -4.68 -15.40 20.83
CA ASP A 37 -6.09 -15.74 20.96
C ASP A 37 -6.25 -17.24 20.72
N GLN A 38 -6.52 -17.96 21.81
CA GLN A 38 -6.69 -19.41 21.79
C GLN A 38 -7.86 -19.86 20.91
N ARG A 39 -8.82 -18.98 20.65
CA ARG A 39 -9.97 -19.27 19.78
C ARG A 39 -9.58 -19.23 18.29
N ILE A 40 -8.53 -18.47 17.97
CA ILE A 40 -8.00 -18.32 16.60
C ILE A 40 -6.97 -19.41 16.32
N ASP A 41 -5.91 -19.47 17.11
CA ASP A 41 -4.93 -20.54 17.08
C ASP A 41 -4.38 -20.78 18.50
N PRO A 42 -4.61 -21.96 19.08
CA PRO A 42 -4.20 -22.26 20.46
C PRO A 42 -2.67 -22.40 20.61
N TYR A 43 -1.92 -22.32 19.54
CA TYR A 43 -0.47 -22.55 19.53
C TYR A 43 0.35 -21.34 19.09
N ILE A 44 -0.24 -20.36 18.44
CA ILE A 44 0.51 -19.24 17.87
C ILE A 44 0.41 -18.00 18.74
N VAL A 45 1.57 -17.46 19.09
CA VAL A 45 1.72 -16.22 19.84
C VAL A 45 2.61 -15.27 19.04
N PHE A 46 2.13 -14.06 18.83
CA PHE A 46 2.91 -12.97 18.28
C PHE A 46 3.56 -12.15 19.40
N PHE A 47 4.84 -11.80 19.23
CA PHE A 47 5.55 -10.88 20.10
C PHE A 47 6.19 -9.76 19.30
N GLU A 48 6.06 -8.52 19.79
CA GLU A 48 6.90 -7.40 19.42
C GLU A 48 7.80 -7.06 20.61
N VAL A 49 9.10 -6.98 20.36
CA VAL A 49 10.10 -6.73 21.41
C VAL A 49 11.01 -5.57 21.03
N SER A 50 11.42 -4.76 22.01
CA SER A 50 12.48 -3.75 21.87
C SER A 50 13.76 -4.27 22.49
N CYS A 51 14.80 -4.44 21.66
CA CYS A 51 16.12 -4.88 22.12
C CYS A 51 17.20 -4.51 21.10
N GLU A 52 18.47 -4.78 21.44
CA GLU A 52 19.57 -4.74 20.47
C GLU A 52 19.50 -5.97 19.54
N GLU A 53 20.00 -5.83 18.32
CA GLU A 53 19.94 -6.87 17.27
C GLU A 53 20.53 -8.22 17.72
N GLU A 54 21.65 -8.15 18.43
CA GLU A 54 22.30 -9.36 18.98
C GLU A 54 21.42 -10.08 20.02
N ALA A 55 20.70 -9.32 20.85
CA ALA A 55 19.76 -9.87 21.83
C ALA A 55 18.57 -10.52 21.13
N PHE A 56 18.04 -9.91 20.07
CA PHE A 56 16.99 -10.51 19.24
C PHE A 56 17.44 -11.85 18.65
N GLY A 57 18.66 -11.92 18.10
CA GLY A 57 19.22 -13.17 17.60
C GLY A 57 19.36 -14.27 18.66
N ARG A 58 19.68 -13.91 19.93
CA ARG A 58 19.75 -14.86 21.05
C ARG A 58 18.37 -15.33 21.51
N ILE A 59 17.39 -14.41 21.58
CA ILE A 59 15.98 -14.76 21.84
C ILE A 59 15.48 -15.78 20.81
N GLY A 60 15.73 -15.53 19.53
CA GLY A 60 15.36 -16.45 18.46
C GLY A 60 15.97 -17.85 18.64
N LYS A 61 17.25 -17.93 18.98
CA LYS A 61 17.93 -19.23 19.23
C LYS A 61 17.35 -19.96 20.46
N GLU A 62 17.04 -19.24 21.54
CA GLU A 62 16.46 -19.85 22.74
C GLU A 62 15.05 -20.39 22.45
N LEU A 63 14.21 -19.61 21.76
CA LEU A 63 12.87 -20.04 21.35
C LEU A 63 12.93 -21.23 20.38
N ALA A 64 13.87 -21.23 19.43
CA ALA A 64 14.08 -22.37 18.53
C ALA A 64 14.52 -23.63 19.29
N ALA A 65 15.43 -23.48 20.26
CA ALA A 65 15.87 -24.60 21.11
C ALA A 65 14.72 -25.20 21.95
N MET A 66 13.73 -24.38 22.33
CA MET A 66 12.51 -24.83 22.99
C MET A 66 11.47 -25.41 22.01
N GLY A 67 11.73 -25.37 20.71
CA GLY A 67 10.77 -25.77 19.68
C GLY A 67 9.61 -24.76 19.49
N TYR A 68 9.80 -23.51 19.91
CA TYR A 68 8.75 -22.47 19.91
C TYR A 68 8.82 -21.55 18.69
N LEU A 69 9.90 -21.51 17.94
CA LEU A 69 9.96 -20.76 16.69
C LEU A 69 9.45 -21.59 15.52
N LYS A 70 8.68 -20.95 14.65
CA LYS A 70 8.24 -21.49 13.39
C LYS A 70 8.66 -20.55 12.26
N ASP A 71 9.49 -21.06 11.36
CA ASP A 71 10.13 -20.24 10.31
C ASP A 71 9.18 -19.78 9.19
N THR A 72 7.95 -20.29 9.12
CA THR A 72 7.02 -19.94 8.04
C THR A 72 5.56 -20.07 8.45
N LEU A 73 4.72 -19.14 7.97
CA LEU A 73 3.28 -19.32 7.91
C LEU A 73 2.96 -20.40 6.87
N ARG A 74 2.43 -21.54 7.31
CA ARG A 74 1.90 -22.54 6.39
C ARG A 74 0.46 -22.22 6.05
N PRO A 75 0.04 -22.43 4.78
CA PRO A 75 -1.37 -22.34 4.43
C PRO A 75 -2.19 -23.29 5.31
N LEU A 76 -3.25 -22.77 5.90
CA LEU A 76 -4.22 -23.56 6.64
C LEU A 76 -5.54 -23.52 5.86
N ASN A 77 -6.03 -24.68 5.45
CA ASN A 77 -7.39 -24.79 4.95
C ASN A 77 -8.34 -24.86 6.14
N ILE A 78 -9.23 -23.89 6.26
CA ILE A 78 -10.21 -23.86 7.34
C ILE A 78 -11.58 -24.19 6.76
N LEU A 79 -12.27 -25.12 7.43
CA LEU A 79 -13.58 -25.58 7.05
C LEU A 79 -14.51 -25.45 8.27
N LYS A 80 -15.59 -24.67 8.15
CA LYS A 80 -16.63 -24.55 9.17
C LYS A 80 -17.96 -25.09 8.64
N PHE A 81 -18.56 -25.96 9.41
CA PHE A 81 -19.82 -26.59 9.02
C PHE A 81 -20.67 -26.99 10.22
N TYR A 82 -21.94 -27.15 9.96
CA TYR A 82 -22.84 -27.86 10.87
C TYR A 82 -22.81 -29.34 10.52
N VAL A 83 -22.78 -30.19 11.55
CA VAL A 83 -23.02 -31.61 11.41
C VAL A 83 -24.18 -31.99 12.34
N PHE A 84 -25.10 -32.81 11.83
CA PHE A 84 -26.23 -33.31 12.58
C PHE A 84 -25.88 -34.71 13.08
N LEU A 85 -25.61 -34.80 14.39
CA LEU A 85 -25.24 -36.06 15.04
C LEU A 85 -26.47 -36.78 15.58
N PRO A 86 -26.54 -38.10 15.51
CA PRO A 86 -27.56 -38.86 16.20
C PRO A 86 -27.44 -38.67 17.72
N HIS A 87 -28.58 -38.53 18.41
CA HIS A 87 -28.60 -38.29 19.85
C HIS A 87 -28.42 -39.62 20.61
N GLU A 88 -27.21 -40.22 20.48
CA GLU A 88 -26.87 -41.50 21.12
C GLU A 88 -25.44 -41.48 21.69
N PRO A 89 -25.17 -42.27 22.74
CA PRO A 89 -23.82 -42.38 23.31
C PRO A 89 -22.77 -42.77 22.29
N GLY A 90 -21.68 -42.02 22.20
CA GLY A 90 -20.57 -42.29 21.29
C GLY A 90 -20.63 -41.57 19.95
N ALA A 91 -21.74 -40.95 19.54
CA ALA A 91 -21.89 -40.28 18.25
C ALA A 91 -20.83 -39.18 18.01
N LEU A 92 -20.53 -38.37 19.01
CA LEU A 92 -19.47 -37.38 18.92
C LEU A 92 -18.08 -38.00 18.79
N PHE A 93 -17.82 -39.08 19.53
CA PHE A 93 -16.55 -39.81 19.44
C PHE A 93 -16.32 -40.39 18.04
N GLU A 94 -17.31 -41.01 17.45
CA GLU A 94 -17.21 -41.53 16.09
C GLU A 94 -17.00 -40.46 15.05
N PHE A 95 -17.69 -39.31 15.19
CA PHE A 95 -17.48 -38.16 14.36
C PHE A 95 -16.05 -37.62 14.47
N LEU A 96 -15.52 -37.45 15.67
CA LEU A 96 -14.16 -36.99 15.92
C LEU A 96 -13.07 -37.93 15.39
N ASN A 97 -13.35 -39.24 15.31
CA ASN A 97 -12.44 -40.20 14.65
C ASN A 97 -12.22 -39.90 13.16
N HIS A 98 -13.23 -39.31 12.48
CA HIS A 98 -13.08 -38.92 11.08
C HIS A 98 -12.19 -37.71 10.94
N THR A 99 -12.34 -36.69 11.78
CA THR A 99 -11.48 -35.48 11.77
C THR A 99 -10.02 -35.87 12.05
N THR A 100 -9.79 -36.75 13.02
CA THR A 100 -8.45 -37.24 13.38
C THR A 100 -7.79 -38.03 12.24
N ARG A 101 -8.52 -38.91 11.53
CA ARG A 101 -7.98 -39.71 10.40
C ARG A 101 -7.55 -38.86 9.21
N HIS A 102 -8.15 -37.69 9.06
CA HIS A 102 -7.81 -36.71 8.02
C HIS A 102 -6.86 -35.61 8.50
N ASN A 103 -6.21 -35.79 9.65
CA ASN A 103 -5.32 -34.79 10.27
C ASN A 103 -5.96 -33.40 10.39
N ALA A 104 -7.29 -33.37 10.54
CA ALA A 104 -8.02 -32.14 10.73
C ALA A 104 -7.93 -31.71 12.21
N ASN A 105 -7.33 -30.58 12.45
CA ASN A 105 -7.26 -29.99 13.79
C ASN A 105 -8.55 -29.21 14.07
N ILE A 106 -9.16 -29.44 15.23
CA ILE A 106 -10.39 -28.75 15.62
C ILE A 106 -10.04 -27.41 16.27
N SER A 107 -10.42 -26.35 15.60
CA SER A 107 -10.20 -24.98 16.08
C SER A 107 -11.39 -24.45 16.91
N TYR A 108 -12.58 -24.97 16.64
CA TYR A 108 -13.80 -24.61 17.36
C TYR A 108 -14.79 -25.76 17.33
N ILE A 109 -15.48 -25.99 18.42
CA ILE A 109 -16.59 -26.95 18.53
C ILE A 109 -17.64 -26.39 19.52
N ASP A 110 -18.88 -26.43 19.12
CA ASP A 110 -20.02 -26.02 19.96
C ASP A 110 -21.18 -26.99 19.77
N PHE A 111 -21.63 -27.57 20.86
CA PHE A 111 -22.75 -28.48 20.91
C PHE A 111 -23.55 -28.24 22.21
N ASP A 112 -24.80 -27.92 22.07
CA ASP A 112 -25.72 -27.71 23.20
C ASP A 112 -27.02 -28.43 22.94
N ASP A 113 -27.26 -29.51 23.69
CA ASP A 113 -28.49 -30.32 23.64
C ASP A 113 -29.74 -29.61 24.16
N ARG A 114 -29.55 -28.45 24.83
CA ARG A 114 -30.62 -27.58 25.32
C ARG A 114 -30.90 -26.39 24.43
N GLY A 115 -30.08 -26.24 23.38
CA GLY A 115 -30.21 -25.14 22.43
C GLY A 115 -31.41 -25.26 21.50
N ARG A 116 -31.57 -24.30 20.60
CA ARG A 116 -32.62 -24.30 19.56
C ARG A 116 -32.53 -25.46 18.57
N HIS A 117 -31.35 -26.05 18.46
CA HIS A 117 -31.02 -27.15 17.53
C HIS A 117 -30.21 -28.22 18.27
N PRO A 118 -30.85 -29.07 19.07
CA PRO A 118 -30.15 -29.99 19.98
C PRO A 118 -29.39 -31.14 19.30
N ASP A 119 -29.61 -31.35 18.01
CA ASP A 119 -28.93 -32.33 17.17
C ASP A 119 -27.76 -31.75 16.34
N ARG A 120 -27.57 -30.42 16.43
CA ARG A 120 -26.62 -29.68 15.58
C ARG A 120 -25.33 -29.37 16.32
N LEU A 121 -24.23 -29.92 15.83
CA LEU A 121 -22.87 -29.56 16.22
C LEU A 121 -22.31 -28.51 15.26
N THR A 122 -21.79 -27.42 15.77
CA THR A 122 -21.00 -26.46 15.00
C THR A 122 -19.53 -26.79 15.17
N ILE A 123 -18.81 -26.96 14.08
CA ILE A 123 -17.38 -27.26 14.13
C ILE A 123 -16.59 -26.45 13.10
N THR A 124 -15.42 -26.01 13.51
CA THR A 124 -14.38 -25.44 12.63
C THR A 124 -13.15 -26.30 12.72
N VAL A 125 -12.66 -26.76 11.59
CA VAL A 125 -11.42 -27.56 11.51
C VAL A 125 -10.40 -26.85 10.64
N SER A 126 -9.12 -26.99 10.97
CA SER A 126 -7.99 -26.56 10.18
C SER A 126 -7.24 -27.77 9.63
N LEU A 127 -6.81 -27.70 8.36
CA LEU A 127 -6.14 -28.75 7.62
C LEU A 127 -4.84 -28.20 7.02
N GLU A 128 -3.75 -28.93 7.14
CA GLU A 128 -2.42 -28.48 6.67
C GLU A 128 -2.18 -28.73 5.16
N GLU A 129 -2.97 -29.61 4.50
CA GLU A 129 -2.77 -30.00 3.11
C GLU A 129 -3.96 -29.65 2.21
N ASN A 130 -3.66 -29.10 1.04
CA ASN A 130 -4.64 -28.91 -0.03
C ASN A 130 -5.15 -30.29 -0.51
N GLY A 131 -6.45 -30.50 -0.50
CA GLY A 131 -7.09 -31.76 -0.87
C GLY A 131 -7.62 -32.58 0.32
N SER A 132 -7.07 -32.42 1.51
CA SER A 132 -7.58 -33.11 2.71
C SER A 132 -8.98 -32.62 3.11
N ALA A 133 -9.35 -31.38 2.78
CA ALA A 133 -10.67 -30.81 3.06
C ALA A 133 -11.76 -31.49 2.23
N GLU A 134 -11.54 -31.74 0.94
CA GLU A 134 -12.49 -32.44 0.08
C GLU A 134 -12.70 -33.86 0.52
N GLN A 135 -11.60 -34.57 0.81
CA GLN A 135 -11.65 -35.96 1.29
C GLN A 135 -12.37 -36.07 2.64
N LEU A 136 -12.11 -35.16 3.56
CA LEU A 136 -12.83 -35.07 4.84
C LEU A 136 -14.33 -34.84 4.59
N LEU A 137 -14.68 -33.86 3.77
CA LEU A 137 -16.08 -33.56 3.44
C LEU A 137 -16.80 -34.73 2.78
N ASP A 138 -16.18 -35.41 1.83
CA ASP A 138 -16.77 -36.58 1.16
C ASP A 138 -17.00 -37.72 2.16
N THR A 139 -16.03 -37.98 3.05
CA THR A 139 -16.18 -38.96 4.11
C THR A 139 -17.33 -38.60 5.06
N LEU A 140 -17.39 -37.35 5.48
CA LEU A 140 -18.42 -36.89 6.42
C LEU A 140 -19.82 -36.88 5.77
N LYS A 141 -19.94 -36.34 4.54
CA LYS A 141 -21.22 -36.32 3.79
C LYS A 141 -21.80 -37.71 3.52
N SER A 142 -20.96 -38.73 3.41
CA SER A 142 -21.43 -40.10 3.22
C SER A 142 -22.10 -40.70 4.47
N ARG A 143 -21.91 -40.09 5.65
CA ARG A 143 -22.33 -40.63 6.96
C ARG A 143 -23.24 -39.71 7.76
N TYR A 144 -23.09 -38.41 7.57
CA TYR A 144 -23.80 -37.40 8.36
C TYR A 144 -24.47 -36.37 7.43
N ARG A 145 -25.58 -35.83 7.89
CA ARG A 145 -26.11 -34.61 7.30
C ARG A 145 -25.18 -33.47 7.69
N ILE A 146 -24.63 -32.76 6.67
CA ILE A 146 -23.71 -31.65 6.84
C ILE A 146 -24.27 -30.44 6.12
N GLU A 147 -24.22 -29.29 6.78
CA GLU A 147 -24.48 -27.98 6.16
C GLU A 147 -23.20 -27.15 6.28
N ILE A 148 -22.53 -26.94 5.13
CA ILE A 148 -21.30 -26.14 5.09
C ILE A 148 -21.67 -24.70 5.31
N ILE A 149 -21.16 -24.11 6.40
CA ILE A 149 -21.33 -22.70 6.72
C ILE A 149 -20.30 -21.91 5.89
N GLU A 150 -19.09 -22.44 5.80
CA GLU A 150 -17.97 -21.84 5.12
C GLU A 150 -17.08 -22.94 4.55
N TYR A 151 -17.09 -23.03 3.27
CA TYR A 151 -16.06 -23.65 2.46
C TYR A 151 -15.74 -22.72 1.32
N ASP A 152 -14.49 -22.51 1.10
CA ASP A 152 -14.00 -21.44 0.34
C ASP A 152 -13.91 -21.73 -1.15
N THR A 153 -15.02 -21.56 -1.83
CA THR A 153 -15.07 -21.36 -3.28
C THR A 153 -16.19 -20.44 -3.76
N THR A 154 -17.11 -19.97 -2.90
CA THR A 154 -18.31 -19.27 -3.40
C THR A 154 -18.78 -18.01 -2.65
N GLY A 155 -17.98 -17.39 -1.79
CA GLY A 155 -18.21 -15.99 -1.39
C GLY A 155 -19.43 -15.65 -0.54
N LYS A 156 -19.97 -16.57 0.29
CA LYS A 156 -21.09 -16.23 1.18
C LYS A 156 -20.79 -16.48 2.66
N LYS A 157 -20.65 -15.38 3.42
CA LYS A 157 -20.47 -15.29 4.89
C LYS A 157 -19.25 -16.04 5.44
N LEU A 158 -18.09 -15.43 5.29
CA LEU A 158 -16.88 -15.82 6.01
C LEU A 158 -16.98 -15.42 7.49
N ASP A 159 -16.62 -16.30 8.41
CA ASP A 159 -16.25 -15.93 9.77
C ASP A 159 -15.02 -15.03 9.70
N ASP A 160 -15.02 -13.95 10.47
CA ASP A 160 -13.99 -12.90 10.36
C ASP A 160 -12.57 -13.45 10.51
N THR A 161 -12.38 -14.45 11.36
CA THR A 161 -11.09 -15.11 11.58
C THR A 161 -10.55 -15.81 10.33
N VAL A 162 -11.41 -16.57 9.63
CA VAL A 162 -11.05 -17.28 8.40
C VAL A 162 -10.69 -16.30 7.30
N PHE A 163 -11.47 -15.23 7.20
CA PHE A 163 -11.22 -14.16 6.26
C PHE A 163 -9.81 -13.55 6.43
N TYR A 164 -9.40 -13.24 7.67
CA TYR A 164 -8.10 -12.58 7.89
C TYR A 164 -6.91 -13.50 7.65
N ILE A 165 -7.02 -14.78 7.99
CA ILE A 165 -5.97 -15.77 7.70
C ILE A 165 -5.78 -15.91 6.18
N ARG A 166 -6.86 -16.00 5.43
CA ARG A 166 -6.81 -16.06 3.97
C ARG A 166 -6.28 -14.78 3.36
N PHE A 167 -6.74 -13.65 3.84
CA PHE A 167 -6.26 -12.36 3.42
C PHE A 167 -4.73 -12.24 3.58
N ALA A 168 -4.18 -12.67 4.72
CA ALA A 168 -2.75 -12.72 4.93
C ALA A 168 -2.02 -13.69 3.98
N GLN A 169 -2.62 -14.85 3.69
CA GLN A 169 -2.06 -15.79 2.71
C GLN A 169 -2.03 -15.20 1.30
N GLU A 170 -3.11 -14.55 0.87
CA GLU A 170 -3.19 -13.91 -0.44
C GLU A 170 -2.24 -12.71 -0.56
N ILE A 171 -2.05 -11.94 0.53
CA ILE A 171 -1.01 -10.90 0.57
C ILE A 171 0.37 -11.54 0.40
N ARG A 172 0.66 -12.62 1.13
CA ARG A 172 1.95 -13.35 1.04
C ARG A 172 2.26 -13.83 -0.38
N GLU A 173 1.25 -14.29 -1.13
CA GLU A 173 1.41 -14.65 -2.54
C GLU A 173 1.83 -13.46 -3.41
N ILE A 174 1.39 -12.25 -3.07
CA ILE A 174 1.71 -11.02 -3.80
C ILE A 174 3.12 -10.51 -3.46
N ILE A 175 3.46 -10.47 -2.16
CA ILE A 175 4.70 -9.82 -1.68
C ILE A 175 5.88 -10.80 -1.51
N GLY A 176 5.61 -12.09 -1.36
CA GLY A 176 6.61 -13.13 -1.13
C GLY A 176 6.87 -13.44 0.34
N GLU A 177 7.59 -14.54 0.57
CA GLU A 177 7.85 -15.09 1.92
C GLU A 177 8.84 -14.25 2.75
N SER A 178 9.68 -13.44 2.11
CA SER A 178 10.63 -12.57 2.81
C SER A 178 9.95 -11.54 3.70
N GLU A 179 8.68 -11.22 3.43
CA GLU A 179 7.89 -10.22 4.13
C GLU A 179 6.99 -10.83 5.24
N ASP A 180 7.19 -12.08 5.60
CA ASP A 180 6.46 -12.72 6.70
C ASP A 180 6.48 -11.91 8.02
N PRO A 181 7.61 -11.26 8.44
CA PRO A 181 7.61 -10.42 9.64
C PRO A 181 6.61 -9.27 9.57
N PHE A 182 6.44 -8.66 8.39
CA PHE A 182 5.44 -7.61 8.17
C PHE A 182 4.02 -8.17 8.29
N LEU A 183 3.73 -9.29 7.62
CA LEU A 183 2.41 -9.91 7.66
C LEU A 183 1.97 -10.21 9.09
N LEU A 184 2.90 -10.55 9.95
CA LEU A 184 2.64 -10.86 11.35
C LEU A 184 2.33 -9.62 12.16
N SER A 185 3.06 -8.52 11.92
CA SER A 185 2.72 -7.24 12.52
C SER A 185 1.33 -6.78 12.07
N PHE A 186 1.06 -6.88 10.78
CA PHE A 186 -0.22 -6.51 10.18
C PHE A 186 -1.40 -7.32 10.73
N LEU A 187 -1.26 -8.65 10.87
CA LEU A 187 -2.28 -9.48 11.52
C LEU A 187 -2.59 -9.04 12.95
N GLY A 188 -1.57 -8.49 13.63
CA GLY A 188 -1.75 -7.87 14.93
C GLY A 188 -2.63 -6.62 14.91
N ASP A 189 -2.55 -5.81 13.89
CA ASP A 189 -3.31 -4.56 13.76
C ASP A 189 -4.68 -4.75 13.09
N ILE A 190 -4.88 -5.91 12.45
CA ILE A 190 -6.09 -6.18 11.65
C ILE A 190 -7.37 -6.04 12.47
N ASN A 191 -7.40 -6.51 13.71
CA ASN A 191 -8.57 -6.39 14.57
C ASN A 191 -8.89 -4.93 14.91
N HIS A 192 -7.86 -4.10 15.10
CA HIS A 192 -8.03 -2.67 15.34
C HIS A 192 -8.55 -1.97 14.07
N ALA A 193 -7.97 -2.27 12.91
CA ALA A 193 -8.44 -1.75 11.64
C ALA A 193 -9.89 -2.14 11.34
N VAL A 194 -10.26 -3.40 11.61
CA VAL A 194 -11.64 -3.88 11.44
C VAL A 194 -12.60 -3.11 12.33
N GLN A 195 -12.26 -2.93 13.61
CA GLN A 195 -13.11 -2.20 14.54
C GLN A 195 -13.27 -0.74 14.09
N GLU A 196 -12.20 -0.11 13.64
CA GLU A 196 -12.23 1.27 13.13
C GLU A 196 -13.10 1.38 11.87
N LEU A 197 -12.93 0.48 10.89
CA LEU A 197 -13.77 0.43 9.69
C LEU A 197 -15.25 0.22 10.03
N MET A 198 -15.57 -0.69 10.95
CA MET A 198 -16.94 -0.92 11.39
C MET A 198 -17.53 0.30 12.08
N ASN A 199 -16.76 0.99 12.93
CA ASN A 199 -17.19 2.24 13.58
C ASN A 199 -17.51 3.34 12.56
N LEU A 200 -16.78 3.35 11.43
CA LEU A 200 -17.00 4.25 10.31
C LEU A 200 -18.08 3.76 9.32
N GLY A 201 -18.77 2.66 9.64
CA GLY A 201 -19.83 2.10 8.80
C GLY A 201 -19.34 1.45 7.51
N GLN A 202 -18.06 1.07 7.42
CA GLN A 202 -17.46 0.39 6.28
C GLN A 202 -17.52 -1.13 6.43
N ASP A 203 -17.58 -1.84 5.32
CA ASP A 203 -17.43 -3.29 5.28
C ASP A 203 -15.94 -3.67 5.21
N PRO A 204 -15.35 -4.21 6.28
CA PRO A 204 -13.93 -4.56 6.29
C PRO A 204 -13.53 -5.52 5.17
N LYS A 205 -14.40 -6.46 4.79
CA LYS A 205 -14.11 -7.45 3.73
C LYS A 205 -13.96 -6.77 2.37
N LYS A 206 -14.80 -5.78 2.08
CA LYS A 206 -14.71 -4.98 0.87
C LYS A 206 -13.42 -4.16 0.84
N VAL A 207 -13.07 -3.55 1.97
CA VAL A 207 -11.85 -2.74 2.11
C VAL A 207 -10.60 -3.60 1.94
N PHE A 208 -10.50 -4.73 2.62
CA PHE A 208 -9.37 -5.65 2.47
C PHE A 208 -9.30 -6.27 1.08
N GLY A 209 -10.46 -6.52 0.44
CA GLY A 209 -10.51 -6.94 -0.96
C GLY A 209 -9.90 -5.91 -1.91
N SER A 210 -10.04 -4.60 -1.63
CA SER A 210 -9.41 -3.55 -2.43
C SER A 210 -7.88 -3.53 -2.31
N PHE A 211 -7.30 -3.87 -1.15
CA PHE A 211 -5.86 -4.05 -1.01
C PHE A 211 -5.32 -5.16 -1.90
N LEU A 212 -5.98 -6.32 -1.90
CA LEU A 212 -5.58 -7.43 -2.77
C LEU A 212 -5.68 -7.03 -4.25
N ALA A 213 -6.73 -6.30 -4.63
CA ALA A 213 -6.88 -5.78 -5.98
C ALA A 213 -5.75 -4.82 -6.34
N THR A 214 -5.35 -3.92 -5.41
CA THR A 214 -4.21 -3.02 -5.60
C THR A 214 -2.92 -3.78 -5.83
N GLY A 215 -2.55 -4.69 -4.93
CA GLY A 215 -1.32 -5.48 -5.05
C GLY A 215 -1.28 -6.33 -6.32
N ARG A 216 -2.38 -6.99 -6.66
CA ARG A 216 -2.50 -7.79 -7.91
C ARG A 216 -2.40 -6.92 -9.16
N THR A 217 -2.98 -5.72 -9.15
CA THR A 217 -2.88 -4.79 -10.28
C THR A 217 -1.44 -4.35 -10.47
N LEU A 218 -0.76 -3.91 -9.43
CA LEU A 218 0.65 -3.52 -9.49
C LEU A 218 1.53 -4.65 -10.02
N THR A 219 1.38 -5.87 -9.50
CA THR A 219 2.18 -7.02 -9.94
C THR A 219 1.89 -7.39 -11.40
N ARG A 220 0.61 -7.41 -11.81
CA ARG A 220 0.20 -7.78 -13.16
C ARG A 220 0.66 -6.81 -14.23
N THR A 221 0.86 -5.54 -13.88
CA THR A 221 1.19 -4.47 -14.81
C THR A 221 2.68 -4.13 -14.84
N THR A 222 3.56 -5.08 -14.51
CA THR A 222 5.02 -4.99 -14.64
C THR A 222 5.54 -5.86 -15.79
N GLY A 223 6.73 -5.58 -16.30
CA GLY A 223 7.39 -6.38 -17.34
C GLY A 223 6.54 -6.50 -18.60
N ASP A 224 6.18 -7.71 -19.01
CA ASP A 224 5.37 -7.95 -20.22
C ASP A 224 3.94 -7.38 -20.10
N GLY A 225 3.45 -7.19 -18.88
CA GLY A 225 2.14 -6.56 -18.61
C GLY A 225 2.19 -5.04 -18.48
N PHE A 226 3.38 -4.45 -18.54
CA PHE A 226 3.54 -3.01 -18.42
C PHE A 226 3.04 -2.27 -19.67
N TYR A 227 2.51 -1.08 -19.48
CA TYR A 227 2.19 -0.13 -20.54
C TYR A 227 2.32 1.29 -20.00
N ALA A 228 2.47 2.26 -20.88
CA ALA A 228 2.46 3.67 -20.49
C ALA A 228 1.88 4.54 -21.61
N ASP A 229 1.34 5.69 -21.22
CA ASP A 229 1.03 6.75 -22.16
C ASP A 229 2.09 7.85 -22.01
N ILE A 230 2.65 8.28 -23.12
CA ILE A 230 3.77 9.22 -23.16
C ILE A 230 3.34 10.46 -23.94
N GLN A 231 3.55 11.63 -23.33
CA GLN A 231 3.42 12.93 -24.01
C GLN A 231 4.77 13.62 -24.03
N THR A 232 5.23 14.02 -25.20
CA THR A 232 6.46 14.82 -25.34
C THR A 232 6.08 16.18 -25.92
N ILE A 233 6.34 17.24 -25.13
CA ILE A 233 5.90 18.61 -25.42
C ILE A 233 7.11 19.53 -25.46
N PRO A 234 7.42 20.21 -26.57
CA PRO A 234 8.49 21.21 -26.61
C PRO A 234 8.07 22.44 -25.80
N LEU A 235 8.88 22.85 -24.82
CA LEU A 235 8.67 24.02 -23.97
C LEU A 235 9.37 25.27 -24.52
N SER A 236 10.57 25.10 -25.06
CA SER A 236 11.38 26.13 -25.73
C SER A 236 12.37 25.50 -26.68
N ALA A 237 13.22 26.28 -27.36
CA ALA A 237 14.30 25.75 -28.19
C ALA A 237 15.27 24.93 -27.33
N GLY A 238 15.29 23.62 -27.55
CA GLY A 238 16.17 22.69 -26.84
C GLY A 238 15.64 22.19 -25.48
N ILE A 239 14.45 22.61 -25.04
CA ILE A 239 13.85 22.11 -23.81
C ILE A 239 12.54 21.39 -24.12
N THR A 240 12.44 20.15 -23.65
CA THR A 240 11.23 19.32 -23.80
C THR A 240 10.75 18.80 -22.46
N LEU A 241 9.44 18.76 -22.30
CA LEU A 241 8.73 18.09 -21.21
C LEU A 241 8.22 16.76 -21.70
N THR A 242 8.59 15.66 -21.06
CA THR A 242 8.02 14.35 -21.28
C THR A 242 7.21 13.95 -20.02
N CYS A 243 5.95 13.61 -20.21
CA CYS A 243 5.09 13.00 -19.18
C CYS A 243 4.98 11.51 -19.49
N ILE A 244 5.30 10.68 -18.53
CA ILE A 244 5.11 9.22 -18.56
C ILE A 244 3.99 8.89 -17.59
N GLN A 245 2.89 8.35 -18.09
CA GLN A 245 1.77 7.86 -17.30
C GLN A 245 1.87 6.34 -17.21
N PRO A 246 2.32 5.75 -16.08
CA PRO A 246 2.40 4.30 -15.93
C PRO A 246 1.00 3.67 -15.83
N PRO A 247 0.88 2.33 -15.77
CA PRO A 247 -0.42 1.64 -15.68
C PRO A 247 -1.22 2.02 -14.43
N ALA A 248 -0.52 2.34 -13.34
CA ALA A 248 -1.10 2.73 -12.07
C ALA A 248 -0.18 3.74 -11.38
N GLY A 249 -0.77 4.58 -10.52
CA GLY A 249 -0.06 5.59 -9.75
C GLY A 249 0.19 6.89 -10.50
N GLY A 250 1.05 7.71 -9.92
CA GLY A 250 1.33 9.08 -10.36
C GLY A 250 2.16 9.16 -11.63
N ASN A 251 2.12 10.33 -12.23
CA ASN A 251 2.91 10.65 -13.41
C ASN A 251 4.39 10.84 -13.06
N VAL A 252 5.25 10.46 -14.01
CA VAL A 252 6.67 10.77 -13.98
C VAL A 252 6.97 11.80 -15.07
N TYR A 253 7.58 12.93 -14.67
CA TYR A 253 7.89 14.00 -15.58
C TYR A 253 9.38 14.15 -15.79
N LEU A 254 9.79 14.38 -17.03
CA LEU A 254 11.17 14.61 -17.41
C LEU A 254 11.26 15.96 -18.14
N ILE A 255 12.07 16.88 -17.62
CA ILE A 255 12.40 18.13 -18.31
C ILE A 255 13.81 17.98 -18.84
N ASN A 256 13.91 17.72 -20.14
CA ASN A 256 15.19 17.51 -20.81
C ASN A 256 15.70 18.83 -21.39
N THR A 257 16.94 19.15 -21.08
CA THR A 257 17.66 20.34 -21.52
C THR A 257 19.00 19.94 -22.15
N PRO A 258 19.72 20.83 -22.85
CA PRO A 258 21.06 20.53 -23.36
C PRO A 258 22.08 20.19 -22.26
N GLU A 259 21.86 20.67 -21.01
CA GLU A 259 22.74 20.44 -19.87
C GLU A 259 22.45 19.11 -19.15
N GLY A 260 21.26 18.54 -19.33
CA GLY A 260 20.84 17.30 -18.66
C GLY A 260 19.34 17.25 -18.43
N CYS A 261 18.91 16.28 -17.64
CA CYS A 261 17.51 16.04 -17.36
C CYS A 261 17.16 16.32 -15.88
N THR A 262 16.09 17.07 -15.66
CA THR A 262 15.43 17.19 -14.36
C THR A 262 14.18 16.31 -14.35
N MET A 263 14.06 15.44 -13.35
CA MET A 263 12.90 14.58 -13.13
C MET A 263 12.02 15.17 -12.03
N VAL A 264 10.72 15.22 -12.25
CA VAL A 264 9.72 15.57 -11.22
C VAL A 264 8.87 14.35 -10.97
N ASP A 265 8.92 13.86 -9.74
CA ASP A 265 8.40 12.58 -9.27
C ASP A 265 9.01 11.35 -10.00
N THR A 266 8.97 10.20 -9.36
CA THR A 266 9.68 9.00 -9.83
C THR A 266 8.78 7.79 -10.07
N GLY A 267 7.50 7.88 -9.67
CA GLY A 267 6.57 6.77 -9.75
C GLY A 267 6.80 5.70 -8.67
N TYR A 268 6.06 4.61 -8.76
CA TYR A 268 6.23 3.44 -7.91
C TYR A 268 7.57 2.72 -8.14
N GLY A 269 8.19 2.23 -7.08
CA GLY A 269 9.41 1.43 -7.14
C GLY A 269 9.25 0.17 -8.00
N ILE A 270 8.11 -0.48 -7.97
CA ILE A 270 7.81 -1.68 -8.77
C ILE A 270 7.90 -1.44 -10.28
N TYR A 271 7.67 -0.20 -10.74
CA TYR A 271 7.78 0.19 -12.16
C TYR A 271 9.15 0.78 -12.53
N SER A 272 10.08 0.91 -11.58
CA SER A 272 11.37 1.54 -11.79
C SER A 272 12.11 1.01 -13.03
N ARG A 273 12.12 -0.33 -13.22
CA ARG A 273 12.74 -0.96 -14.38
C ARG A 273 12.06 -0.57 -15.70
N ASP A 274 10.74 -0.63 -15.73
CA ASP A 274 9.93 -0.40 -16.94
C ASP A 274 9.95 1.08 -17.35
N VAL A 275 9.79 2.00 -16.38
CA VAL A 275 9.95 3.44 -16.58
C VAL A 275 11.38 3.76 -17.02
N GLY A 276 12.40 3.08 -16.46
CA GLY A 276 13.78 3.22 -16.87
C GLY A 276 14.04 2.82 -18.32
N MET A 277 13.29 1.87 -18.88
CA MET A 277 13.37 1.55 -20.32
C MET A 277 12.80 2.70 -21.17
N ILE A 278 11.69 3.31 -20.75
CA ILE A 278 11.15 4.49 -21.44
C ILE A 278 12.15 5.66 -21.37
N ILE A 279 12.69 5.96 -20.18
CA ILE A 279 13.67 7.04 -20.00
C ILE A 279 14.85 6.85 -20.97
N ARG A 280 15.35 5.61 -21.14
CA ARG A 280 16.45 5.30 -22.06
C ARG A 280 16.09 5.60 -23.53
N ASN A 281 14.82 5.45 -23.89
CA ASN A 281 14.35 5.72 -25.25
C ASN A 281 14.11 7.21 -25.52
N VAL A 282 13.69 7.97 -24.50
CA VAL A 282 13.29 9.39 -24.67
C VAL A 282 14.38 10.38 -24.27
N ILE A 283 15.36 9.97 -23.45
CA ILE A 283 16.46 10.81 -22.96
C ILE A 283 17.81 10.25 -23.44
N PRO A 284 18.60 10.99 -24.22
CA PRO A 284 19.96 10.61 -24.54
C PRO A 284 20.79 10.42 -23.25
N GLY A 285 21.41 9.24 -23.09
CA GLY A 285 22.11 8.87 -21.86
C GLY A 285 21.24 8.17 -20.80
N GLY A 286 19.93 8.08 -21.01
CA GLY A 286 19.03 7.32 -20.14
C GLY A 286 18.99 7.85 -18.71
N ARG A 287 18.98 6.94 -17.72
CA ARG A 287 18.94 7.31 -16.29
C ARG A 287 20.15 8.13 -15.84
N ASP A 288 21.32 7.90 -16.44
CA ASP A 288 22.56 8.60 -16.08
C ASP A 288 22.53 10.09 -16.49
N ALA A 289 21.62 10.47 -17.38
CA ALA A 289 21.40 11.86 -17.77
C ALA A 289 20.49 12.61 -16.77
N VAL A 290 19.85 11.93 -15.83
CA VAL A 290 19.07 12.55 -14.75
C VAL A 290 20.05 13.15 -13.74
N GLN A 291 20.08 14.48 -13.67
CA GLN A 291 21.00 15.23 -12.81
C GLN A 291 20.30 15.83 -11.59
N ARG A 292 18.99 15.88 -11.62
CA ARG A 292 18.14 16.42 -10.54
C ARG A 292 16.84 15.65 -10.45
N ILE A 293 16.41 15.40 -9.24
CA ILE A 293 15.08 14.84 -8.93
C ILE A 293 14.39 15.78 -7.96
N VAL A 294 13.16 16.16 -8.27
CA VAL A 294 12.29 16.92 -7.38
C VAL A 294 11.10 16.06 -7.02
N ILE A 295 10.90 15.81 -5.73
CA ILE A 295 9.75 15.05 -5.21
C ILE A 295 8.68 16.03 -4.75
N THR A 296 7.48 15.89 -5.31
CA THR A 296 6.37 16.76 -4.98
C THR A 296 5.76 16.45 -3.62
N HIS A 297 5.66 15.17 -3.25
CA HIS A 297 5.11 14.72 -1.97
C HIS A 297 5.48 13.25 -1.68
N ALA A 298 5.05 12.73 -0.52
CA ALA A 298 5.53 11.46 0.03
C ALA A 298 4.73 10.22 -0.38
N ASP A 299 3.68 10.32 -1.20
CA ASP A 299 2.97 9.13 -1.65
C ASP A 299 3.89 8.25 -2.51
N ALA A 300 3.76 6.93 -2.34
CA ALA A 300 4.67 5.97 -2.92
C ALA A 300 4.71 6.00 -4.46
N ASP A 301 3.65 6.44 -5.09
CA ASP A 301 3.56 6.59 -6.55
C ASP A 301 4.20 7.88 -7.08
N HIS A 302 4.72 8.72 -6.19
CA HIS A 302 5.48 9.92 -6.53
C HIS A 302 6.95 9.81 -6.14
N CYS A 303 7.26 9.26 -4.97
CA CYS A 303 8.65 9.18 -4.50
C CYS A 303 9.21 7.74 -4.42
N GLY A 304 8.41 6.72 -4.79
CA GLY A 304 8.72 5.32 -4.50
C GLY A 304 9.84 4.69 -5.32
N ALA A 305 10.31 5.32 -6.39
CA ALA A 305 11.46 4.86 -7.15
C ALA A 305 12.70 5.77 -7.02
N ALA A 306 12.67 6.78 -6.13
CA ALA A 306 13.74 7.78 -6.05
C ALA A 306 15.10 7.19 -5.64
N GLY A 307 15.11 6.14 -4.81
CA GLY A 307 16.33 5.43 -4.42
C GLY A 307 17.03 4.64 -5.55
N GLU A 308 16.37 4.51 -6.71
CA GLU A 308 16.96 3.89 -7.90
C GLU A 308 17.89 4.83 -8.69
N PHE A 309 17.97 6.09 -8.29
CA PHE A 309 18.76 7.10 -8.99
C PHE A 309 19.95 7.56 -8.13
N PRO A 310 21.15 7.72 -8.72
CA PRO A 310 22.36 8.09 -7.99
C PRO A 310 22.47 9.62 -7.78
N VAL A 311 21.34 10.31 -7.58
CA VAL A 311 21.29 11.76 -7.37
C VAL A 311 20.42 12.08 -6.19
N PRO A 312 20.79 13.08 -5.34
CA PRO A 312 19.96 13.50 -4.23
C PRO A 312 18.59 14.00 -4.70
N ALA A 313 17.53 13.65 -3.97
CA ALA A 313 16.20 14.16 -4.23
C ALA A 313 15.96 15.50 -3.51
N GLU A 314 15.47 16.49 -4.23
CA GLU A 314 15.04 17.76 -3.64
C GLU A 314 13.58 17.64 -3.20
N MET A 315 13.29 17.92 -1.93
CA MET A 315 11.95 17.77 -1.37
C MET A 315 11.68 18.71 -0.20
N HIS A 316 10.41 18.80 0.19
CA HIS A 316 10.00 19.51 1.39
C HIS A 316 10.36 18.71 2.66
N PRO A 317 10.76 19.35 3.79
CA PRO A 317 11.01 18.64 5.05
C PRO A 317 9.86 17.75 5.52
N GLY A 318 8.60 18.20 5.39
CA GLY A 318 7.43 17.40 5.73
C GLY A 318 7.28 16.13 4.89
N THR A 319 7.71 16.14 3.62
CA THR A 319 7.77 14.94 2.78
C THR A 319 8.74 13.92 3.37
N LEU A 320 9.92 14.35 3.81
CA LEU A 320 10.89 13.48 4.48
C LEU A 320 10.35 12.91 5.80
N ASP A 321 9.66 13.74 6.59
CA ASP A 321 9.08 13.32 7.86
C ASP A 321 8.02 12.22 7.66
N ILE A 322 7.16 12.34 6.65
CA ILE A 322 6.17 11.31 6.27
C ILE A 322 6.85 10.03 5.82
N ILE A 323 7.87 10.11 4.96
CA ILE A 323 8.64 8.94 4.50
C ILE A 323 9.22 8.18 5.70
N ARG A 324 9.82 8.90 6.66
CA ARG A 324 10.41 8.31 7.87
C ARG A 324 9.40 7.72 8.83
N ALA A 325 8.26 8.38 8.97
CA ALA A 325 7.16 7.92 9.82
C ALA A 325 6.40 6.73 9.23
N ALA A 326 6.54 6.49 7.91
CA ALA A 326 5.72 5.55 7.15
C ALA A 326 4.21 5.75 7.40
N ASN A 327 3.78 7.00 7.51
CA ASN A 327 2.41 7.41 7.79
C ASN A 327 2.09 8.68 7.01
N ARG A 328 1.28 8.55 5.96
CA ARG A 328 0.94 9.67 5.06
C ARG A 328 0.20 10.82 5.74
N ALA A 329 -0.45 10.55 6.87
CA ALA A 329 -1.17 11.55 7.66
C ALA A 329 -0.29 12.21 8.75
N TYR A 330 1.01 11.89 8.82
CA TYR A 330 1.93 12.46 9.79
C TYR A 330 1.88 13.99 9.79
N GLY A 331 1.84 14.61 10.97
CA GLY A 331 1.67 16.05 11.12
C GLY A 331 0.25 16.58 10.93
N SER A 332 -0.74 15.70 10.72
CA SER A 332 -2.15 16.06 10.52
C SER A 332 -3.04 15.62 11.68
N ARG A 333 -4.34 15.96 11.59
CA ARG A 333 -5.35 15.51 12.57
C ARG A 333 -5.62 14.00 12.50
N SER A 334 -5.31 13.36 11.38
CA SER A 334 -5.53 11.94 11.14
C SER A 334 -4.30 11.08 11.44
N GLU A 335 -3.20 11.66 11.96
CA GLU A 335 -1.94 10.97 12.26
C GLU A 335 -2.11 9.72 13.13
N ALA A 336 -3.05 9.78 14.10
CA ALA A 336 -3.31 8.65 15.01
C ALA A 336 -4.23 7.57 14.41
N SER A 337 -4.70 7.73 13.16
CA SER A 337 -5.56 6.74 12.52
C SER A 337 -4.76 5.51 12.09
N VAL A 338 -5.13 4.36 12.63
CA VAL A 338 -4.55 3.06 12.23
C VAL A 338 -4.74 2.78 10.74
N LEU A 339 -5.79 3.32 10.13
CA LEU A 339 -6.09 3.11 8.70
C LEU A 339 -5.08 3.81 7.80
N GLU A 340 -4.62 5.00 8.16
CA GLU A 340 -3.59 5.76 7.43
C GLU A 340 -2.22 5.05 7.48
N GLU A 341 -1.85 4.54 8.65
CA GLU A 341 -0.62 3.77 8.84
C GLU A 341 -0.65 2.46 8.03
N ILE A 342 -1.74 1.70 8.15
CA ILE A 342 -1.92 0.45 7.40
C ILE A 342 -1.90 0.71 5.90
N TYR A 343 -2.61 1.73 5.42
CA TYR A 343 -2.61 2.08 4.00
C TYR A 343 -1.20 2.37 3.50
N THR A 344 -0.49 3.27 4.17
CA THR A 344 0.87 3.66 3.78
C THR A 344 1.81 2.45 3.74
N THR A 345 1.77 1.62 4.78
CA THR A 345 2.64 0.44 4.89
C THR A 345 2.33 -0.59 3.80
N MET A 346 1.05 -0.86 3.54
CA MET A 346 0.63 -1.82 2.50
C MET A 346 0.99 -1.34 1.09
N ILE A 347 0.76 -0.06 0.78
CA ILE A 347 1.12 0.50 -0.52
C ILE A 347 2.64 0.50 -0.71
N ASN A 348 3.41 0.89 0.30
CA ASN A 348 4.86 0.85 0.25
C ASN A 348 5.38 -0.56 -0.08
N LEU A 349 4.77 -1.57 0.54
CA LEU A 349 5.16 -2.96 0.33
C LEU A 349 4.82 -3.45 -1.09
N PHE A 350 3.57 -3.28 -1.52
CA PHE A 350 3.13 -3.69 -2.87
C PHE A 350 3.86 -2.97 -3.98
N SER A 351 4.20 -1.70 -3.77
CA SER A 351 4.88 -0.88 -4.75
C SER A 351 6.40 -1.04 -4.77
N LYS A 352 6.97 -1.87 -3.90
CA LYS A 352 8.42 -1.99 -3.70
C LYS A 352 9.04 -0.62 -3.44
N PHE A 353 8.49 0.08 -2.46
CA PHE A 353 8.88 1.44 -2.10
C PHE A 353 10.38 1.53 -1.80
N ASN A 354 11.07 2.31 -2.60
CA ASN A 354 12.50 2.59 -2.49
C ASN A 354 12.73 4.10 -2.49
N PRO A 355 12.53 4.77 -1.32
CA PRO A 355 12.66 6.22 -1.21
C PRO A 355 14.13 6.65 -1.36
N PRO A 356 14.41 7.96 -1.58
CA PRO A 356 15.77 8.44 -1.74
C PRO A 356 16.56 8.32 -0.43
N GLU A 357 17.78 7.81 -0.51
CA GLU A 357 18.72 7.78 0.61
C GLU A 357 19.39 9.15 0.83
N GLU A 358 19.70 9.85 -0.28
CA GLU A 358 20.27 11.20 -0.26
C GLU A 358 19.23 12.23 -0.69
N TYR A 359 19.21 13.36 0.00
CA TYR A 359 18.22 14.41 -0.23
C TYR A 359 18.72 15.81 0.11
N CYS A 360 18.14 16.81 -0.57
CA CYS A 360 18.26 18.22 -0.28
C CYS A 360 16.89 18.78 0.10
N LEU A 361 16.82 19.56 1.18
CA LEU A 361 15.55 20.09 1.68
C LEU A 361 15.36 21.54 1.27
N PHE A 362 14.16 21.87 0.79
CA PHE A 362 13.77 23.25 0.58
C PHE A 362 13.63 24.02 1.90
N ALA A 363 13.96 25.29 1.89
CA ALA A 363 13.76 26.16 3.04
C ALA A 363 12.27 26.51 3.19
N THR A 364 11.72 26.39 4.40
CA THR A 364 10.27 26.55 4.65
C THR A 364 9.84 27.97 5.06
N ARG A 365 10.70 29.00 4.95
CA ARG A 365 10.39 30.38 5.40
C ARG A 365 11.04 31.43 4.50
N ASN A 366 10.27 31.96 3.52
CA ASN A 366 10.70 33.11 2.70
C ASN A 366 9.81 34.34 2.80
N GLY A 367 8.66 34.26 3.45
CA GLY A 367 7.74 35.40 3.61
C GLY A 367 7.06 35.90 2.32
N LYS A 368 7.39 35.32 1.15
CA LYS A 368 6.72 35.60 -0.12
C LYS A 368 5.55 34.66 -0.31
N VAL A 369 4.50 35.12 -0.94
CA VAL A 369 3.30 34.36 -1.27
C VAL A 369 2.97 34.56 -2.75
N GLU A 370 2.69 33.50 -3.48
CA GLU A 370 2.18 33.53 -4.85
C GLU A 370 0.89 32.71 -4.94
N SER A 371 -0.18 33.33 -5.40
CA SER A 371 -1.53 32.74 -5.54
C SER A 371 -2.03 32.00 -4.29
N GLY A 372 -1.71 32.53 -3.09
CA GLY A 372 -2.11 31.96 -1.81
C GLY A 372 -1.16 30.90 -1.25
N PHE A 373 -0.06 30.57 -1.96
CA PHE A 373 0.94 29.59 -1.52
C PHE A 373 2.24 30.27 -1.07
N PRO A 374 2.86 29.85 0.05
CA PRO A 374 4.21 30.27 0.40
C PRO A 374 5.21 29.92 -0.69
N VAL A 375 6.10 30.85 -1.04
CA VAL A 375 7.24 30.56 -1.91
C VAL A 375 8.40 30.10 -1.05
N ILE A 376 8.85 28.87 -1.21
CA ILE A 376 9.92 28.29 -0.39
C ILE A 376 11.26 28.15 -1.12
N GLY A 377 11.28 28.39 -2.43
CA GLY A 377 12.50 28.34 -3.22
C GLY A 377 12.28 28.62 -4.69
N SER A 378 13.34 28.50 -5.45
CA SER A 378 13.30 28.46 -6.90
C SER A 378 14.38 27.52 -7.43
N ILE A 379 14.11 26.88 -8.57
CA ILE A 379 15.00 25.96 -9.25
C ILE A 379 15.24 26.49 -10.66
N ASP A 380 16.50 26.59 -11.07
CA ASP A 380 16.84 26.82 -12.47
C ASP A 380 16.85 25.52 -13.24
N ILE A 381 16.13 25.46 -14.36
CA ILE A 381 16.09 24.33 -15.28
C ILE A 381 16.32 24.87 -16.70
N GLY A 382 17.49 24.67 -17.24
CA GLY A 382 17.88 25.13 -18.58
C GLY A 382 17.76 26.66 -18.78
N GLY A 383 18.06 27.46 -17.75
CA GLY A 383 18.01 28.91 -17.75
C GLY A 383 16.61 29.50 -17.45
N TYR A 384 15.61 28.66 -17.15
CA TYR A 384 14.26 29.08 -16.76
C TYR A 384 14.01 28.83 -15.28
N GLN A 385 13.44 29.84 -14.62
CA GLN A 385 13.13 29.73 -13.20
C GLN A 385 11.80 29.00 -12.95
N PHE A 386 11.86 28.02 -12.06
CA PHE A 386 10.69 27.35 -11.49
C PHE A 386 10.56 27.76 -10.02
N THR A 387 9.51 28.52 -9.69
CA THR A 387 9.16 28.84 -8.32
C THR A 387 8.66 27.58 -7.62
N VAL A 388 9.17 27.31 -6.41
CA VAL A 388 8.72 26.21 -5.55
C VAL A 388 7.69 26.77 -4.58
N LEU A 389 6.45 26.31 -4.69
CA LEU A 389 5.31 26.71 -3.87
C LEU A 389 5.01 25.63 -2.85
N GLU A 390 4.86 26.00 -1.58
CA GLU A 390 4.49 25.08 -0.50
C GLU A 390 2.96 24.90 -0.47
N GLY A 391 2.51 23.66 -0.47
CA GLY A 391 1.11 23.30 -0.25
C GLY A 391 0.66 23.65 1.16
N LEU A 392 -0.65 23.81 1.34
CA LEU A 392 -1.26 24.15 2.63
C LEU A 392 -1.62 22.92 3.47
N GLY A 393 -1.26 21.74 3.00
CA GLY A 393 -1.51 20.45 3.68
C GLY A 393 -2.87 19.82 3.36
N GLY A 394 -3.45 20.15 2.21
CA GLY A 394 -4.74 19.61 1.80
C GLY A 394 -4.66 18.15 1.39
N HIS A 395 -3.83 17.83 0.41
CA HIS A 395 -3.59 16.44 0.02
C HIS A 395 -2.75 15.73 1.08
N MET A 396 -1.57 16.28 1.39
CA MET A 396 -0.78 15.88 2.54
C MET A 396 0.19 16.99 2.98
N HIS A 397 0.74 16.85 4.17
CA HIS A 397 1.75 17.76 4.68
C HIS A 397 3.02 17.69 3.84
N GLY A 398 3.60 18.86 3.55
CA GLY A 398 4.86 18.95 2.80
C GLY A 398 4.76 18.78 1.29
N GLN A 399 3.55 18.71 0.71
CA GLN A 399 3.40 18.74 -0.74
C GLN A 399 3.86 20.08 -1.31
N ILE A 400 4.53 20.04 -2.47
CA ILE A 400 4.99 21.23 -3.19
C ILE A 400 4.47 21.25 -4.62
N TYR A 401 4.44 22.45 -5.19
CA TYR A 401 4.12 22.72 -6.58
C TYR A 401 5.29 23.42 -7.25
N LEU A 402 5.51 23.18 -8.55
CA LEU A 402 6.52 23.86 -9.34
C LEU A 402 5.85 24.73 -10.39
N PHE A 403 6.23 25.97 -10.46
CA PHE A 403 5.64 26.92 -11.39
C PHE A 403 6.68 27.73 -12.15
N SER A 404 6.67 27.66 -13.48
CA SER A 404 7.44 28.54 -14.36
C SER A 404 6.49 29.42 -15.19
N ARG A 405 6.49 30.71 -14.86
CA ARG A 405 5.69 31.71 -15.61
C ARG A 405 6.23 31.89 -17.02
N GLU A 406 7.56 31.86 -17.17
CA GLU A 406 8.24 32.08 -18.45
C GLU A 406 7.94 30.97 -19.46
N LEU A 407 7.88 29.72 -18.99
CA LEU A 407 7.52 28.57 -19.81
C LEU A 407 6.01 28.31 -19.82
N GLY A 408 5.22 28.93 -18.94
CA GLY A 408 3.81 28.65 -18.76
C GLY A 408 3.57 27.18 -18.40
N VAL A 409 4.22 26.70 -17.35
CA VAL A 409 4.12 25.31 -16.87
C VAL A 409 3.88 25.28 -15.37
N LEU A 410 2.91 24.50 -14.92
CA LEU A 410 2.55 24.32 -13.52
C LEU A 410 2.43 22.82 -13.18
N PHE A 411 3.27 22.32 -12.29
CA PHE A 411 3.17 21.00 -11.69
C PHE A 411 2.33 21.09 -10.44
N THR A 412 1.24 20.34 -10.37
CA THR A 412 0.20 20.45 -9.35
C THR A 412 0.17 19.30 -8.37
N ALA A 413 1.05 18.32 -8.54
CA ALA A 413 1.00 17.08 -7.77
C ALA A 413 -0.46 16.54 -7.71
N ASP A 414 -0.83 15.86 -6.63
CA ASP A 414 -2.15 15.23 -6.48
C ASP A 414 -3.27 16.17 -6.06
N THR A 415 -2.97 17.46 -5.89
CA THR A 415 -4.02 18.46 -5.68
C THR A 415 -4.92 18.60 -6.92
N VAL A 416 -4.35 18.39 -8.13
CA VAL A 416 -5.12 18.35 -9.39
C VAL A 416 -4.86 17.02 -10.11
N ILE A 417 -5.92 16.27 -10.30
CA ILE A 417 -5.95 15.01 -11.06
C ILE A 417 -6.91 15.19 -12.24
N ASN A 418 -6.47 14.85 -13.45
CA ASN A 418 -7.35 14.88 -14.62
C ASN A 418 -8.15 13.58 -14.77
N PHE A 419 -9.10 13.35 -13.86
CA PHE A 419 -9.95 12.15 -13.86
C PHE A 419 -10.73 11.93 -15.15
N GLY A 420 -11.12 13.01 -15.84
CA GLY A 420 -11.93 12.92 -17.05
C GLY A 420 -11.21 12.29 -18.26
N HIS A 421 -9.88 12.19 -18.17
CA HIS A 421 -9.03 11.67 -19.25
C HIS A 421 -8.10 10.54 -18.78
N LEU A 422 -8.39 9.91 -17.64
CA LEU A 422 -7.79 8.64 -17.26
C LEU A 422 -8.36 7.51 -18.12
N THR A 423 -7.54 6.52 -18.48
CA THR A 423 -8.08 5.28 -19.06
C THR A 423 -8.96 4.56 -18.05
N PRO A 424 -9.90 3.70 -18.48
CA PRO A 424 -10.77 2.95 -17.57
C PRO A 424 -9.99 2.19 -16.48
N GLU A 425 -8.86 1.59 -16.85
CA GLU A 425 -8.02 0.81 -15.94
C GLU A 425 -7.37 1.70 -14.88
N ARG A 426 -6.84 2.87 -15.27
CA ARG A 426 -6.28 3.85 -14.32
C ARG A 426 -7.36 4.46 -13.44
N ALA A 427 -8.54 4.74 -14.00
CA ALA A 427 -9.67 5.23 -13.22
C ALA A 427 -10.13 4.20 -12.18
N GLU A 428 -10.22 2.91 -12.56
CA GLU A 428 -10.53 1.81 -11.64
C GLU A 428 -9.50 1.73 -10.52
N TYR A 429 -8.18 1.73 -10.86
CA TYR A 429 -7.12 1.70 -9.86
C TYR A 429 -7.24 2.82 -8.83
N ASN A 430 -7.53 4.05 -9.26
CA ASN A 430 -7.70 5.19 -8.37
C ASN A 430 -8.91 5.04 -7.41
N THR A 431 -9.83 4.10 -7.66
CA THR A 431 -10.95 3.81 -6.75
C THR A 431 -10.60 2.79 -5.66
N LEU A 432 -9.41 2.18 -5.70
CA LEU A 432 -9.03 1.10 -4.78
C LEU A 432 -8.57 1.59 -3.40
N ALA A 433 -8.29 2.87 -3.22
CA ALA A 433 -7.91 3.45 -1.92
C ALA A 433 -9.08 3.56 -0.92
N VAL A 434 -9.94 2.53 -0.86
CA VAL A 434 -11.20 2.54 -0.08
C VAL A 434 -10.97 2.60 1.43
N ILE A 435 -9.81 2.15 1.91
CA ILE A 435 -9.48 2.22 3.33
C ILE A 435 -9.34 3.66 3.83
N LEU A 436 -8.98 4.58 2.96
CA LEU A 436 -9.00 6.01 3.24
C LEU A 436 -10.44 6.53 3.13
N VAL A 437 -11.25 6.17 4.10
CA VAL A 437 -12.73 6.20 4.10
C VAL A 437 -13.34 7.52 3.62
N THR A 438 -12.68 8.64 3.87
CA THR A 438 -13.21 9.97 3.55
C THR A 438 -12.69 10.50 2.22
N SER A 439 -11.40 10.38 1.97
CA SER A 439 -10.71 10.93 0.80
C SER A 439 -9.24 10.53 0.81
N VAL A 440 -8.61 10.46 -0.38
CA VAL A 440 -7.15 10.42 -0.50
C VAL A 440 -6.48 11.72 -0.01
N ASN A 441 -7.24 12.79 0.22
CA ASN A 441 -6.74 14.02 0.83
C ASN A 441 -6.84 13.94 2.35
N VAL A 442 -5.79 14.32 3.03
CA VAL A 442 -5.74 14.39 4.50
C VAL A 442 -6.70 15.48 5.03
N ASP A 443 -6.83 16.59 4.31
CA ASP A 443 -7.86 17.61 4.53
C ASP A 443 -8.52 18.02 3.21
N SER A 444 -9.71 17.48 2.95
CA SER A 444 -10.46 17.75 1.73
C SER A 444 -10.92 19.21 1.58
N GLY A 445 -11.06 19.96 2.69
CA GLY A 445 -11.43 21.36 2.68
C GLY A 445 -10.27 22.22 2.16
N ILE A 446 -9.09 22.02 2.73
CA ILE A 446 -7.85 22.67 2.29
C ILE A 446 -7.54 22.27 0.84
N ALA A 447 -7.58 20.98 0.50
CA ALA A 447 -7.30 20.49 -0.86
C ALA A 447 -8.20 21.15 -1.92
N ARG A 448 -9.46 21.41 -1.58
CA ARG A 448 -10.37 22.15 -2.46
C ARG A 448 -9.91 23.59 -2.69
N THR A 449 -9.47 24.26 -1.65
CA THR A 449 -8.95 25.64 -1.73
C THR A 449 -7.66 25.68 -2.54
N GLU A 450 -6.74 24.77 -2.29
CA GLU A 450 -5.49 24.64 -3.06
C GLU A 450 -5.78 24.43 -4.55
N ARG A 451 -6.69 23.51 -4.87
CA ARG A 451 -7.10 23.25 -6.25
C ARG A 451 -7.65 24.49 -6.93
N GLN A 452 -8.50 25.24 -6.25
CA GLN A 452 -9.02 26.52 -6.79
C GLN A 452 -7.91 27.49 -7.08
N ASN A 453 -6.99 27.69 -6.14
CA ASN A 453 -5.85 28.62 -6.28
C ASN A 453 -4.93 28.20 -7.44
N LEU A 454 -4.61 26.91 -7.58
CA LEU A 454 -3.78 26.38 -8.69
C LEU A 454 -4.47 26.57 -10.04
N MET A 455 -5.76 26.30 -10.12
CA MET A 455 -6.53 26.49 -11.36
C MET A 455 -6.66 27.96 -11.73
N GLU A 456 -6.76 28.86 -10.77
CA GLU A 456 -6.74 30.31 -10.99
C GLU A 456 -5.37 30.79 -11.45
N LEU A 457 -4.28 30.29 -10.83
CA LEU A 457 -2.90 30.57 -11.25
C LEU A 457 -2.68 30.13 -12.70
N ALA A 458 -3.10 28.92 -13.06
CA ALA A 458 -2.99 28.43 -14.42
C ALA A 458 -3.79 29.27 -15.43
N ARG A 459 -5.03 29.65 -15.11
CA ARG A 459 -5.84 30.53 -15.96
C ARG A 459 -5.27 31.93 -16.14
N ALA A 460 -4.72 32.49 -15.07
CA ALA A 460 -4.09 33.81 -15.12
C ALA A 460 -2.74 33.83 -15.86
N THR A 461 -2.16 32.62 -16.08
CA THR A 461 -0.87 32.46 -16.76
C THR A 461 -1.10 32.32 -18.27
N THR A 462 -1.20 33.46 -18.94
CA THR A 462 -1.35 33.55 -20.40
C THR A 462 -0.10 34.21 -20.99
N GLY A 463 0.30 33.80 -22.19
CA GLY A 463 1.48 34.31 -22.87
C GLY A 463 1.60 33.75 -24.28
N SER A 464 2.63 34.17 -24.99
CA SER A 464 3.02 33.54 -26.27
C SER A 464 4.18 32.58 -25.98
N TYR A 465 3.88 31.33 -25.86
CA TYR A 465 4.83 30.27 -25.56
C TYR A 465 5.29 29.55 -26.85
N HIS A 466 6.22 28.62 -26.70
CA HIS A 466 6.76 27.86 -27.83
C HIS A 466 5.66 27.13 -28.62
N ALA A 467 5.85 27.00 -29.92
CA ALA A 467 4.87 26.39 -30.87
C ALA A 467 3.49 27.07 -30.89
N GLY A 468 3.41 28.37 -30.53
CA GLY A 468 2.16 29.15 -30.58
C GLY A 468 1.17 28.85 -29.45
N ARG A 469 1.58 28.12 -28.41
CA ARG A 469 0.76 27.89 -27.22
C ARG A 469 0.51 29.20 -26.46
N THR A 470 -0.71 29.42 -26.03
CA THR A 470 -1.11 30.64 -25.30
C THR A 470 -1.51 30.39 -23.85
N GLY A 471 -1.83 29.14 -23.49
CA GLY A 471 -2.24 28.74 -22.15
C GLY A 471 -1.14 28.09 -21.34
N CYS A 472 -1.32 28.02 -20.01
CA CYS A 472 -0.45 27.30 -19.10
C CYS A 472 -0.66 25.77 -19.27
N LEU A 473 0.45 25.02 -19.33
CA LEU A 473 0.43 23.58 -19.18
C LEU A 473 0.21 23.21 -17.72
N VAL A 474 -0.80 22.42 -17.45
CA VAL A 474 -1.09 21.85 -16.14
C VAL A 474 -0.59 20.41 -16.13
N CYS A 475 0.49 20.18 -15.38
CA CYS A 475 1.11 18.89 -15.16
C CYS A 475 0.50 18.29 -13.89
N CYS A 476 -0.56 17.49 -14.07
CA CYS A 476 -1.33 16.88 -12.98
C CYS A 476 -0.54 15.75 -12.30
N GLY A 477 -0.88 15.40 -11.06
CA GLY A 477 -0.33 14.21 -10.41
C GLY A 477 -0.68 12.93 -11.18
N HIS A 478 -1.92 12.85 -11.69
CA HIS A 478 -2.39 11.75 -12.55
C HIS A 478 -3.12 12.29 -13.78
N GLY A 479 -3.04 11.53 -14.86
CA GLY A 479 -3.66 11.86 -16.14
C GLY A 479 -2.78 12.74 -17.04
N PRO A 480 -3.23 13.08 -18.26
CA PRO A 480 -2.41 13.75 -19.25
C PRO A 480 -2.06 15.18 -18.89
N VAL A 481 -0.90 15.65 -19.37
CA VAL A 481 -0.59 17.09 -19.39
C VAL A 481 -1.69 17.79 -20.15
N SER A 482 -2.22 18.84 -19.57
CA SER A 482 -3.45 19.48 -20.03
C SER A 482 -3.33 20.99 -20.12
N ILE A 483 -4.22 21.60 -20.85
CA ILE A 483 -4.51 23.04 -20.82
C ILE A 483 -5.93 23.26 -20.32
N ILE A 484 -6.22 24.48 -19.87
CA ILE A 484 -7.57 24.85 -19.44
C ILE A 484 -8.31 25.51 -20.63
N GLU A 485 -9.34 24.83 -21.13
CA GLU A 485 -10.25 25.38 -22.12
C GLU A 485 -11.69 25.32 -21.59
N GLU A 486 -12.40 26.43 -21.68
CA GLU A 486 -13.80 26.55 -21.20
C GLU A 486 -14.01 26.04 -19.75
N GLY A 487 -12.97 26.15 -18.91
CA GLY A 487 -12.99 25.72 -17.53
C GLY A 487 -12.62 24.25 -17.28
N ASN A 488 -12.42 23.46 -18.34
CA ASN A 488 -12.06 22.03 -18.27
C ASN A 488 -10.57 21.80 -18.56
N LEU A 489 -10.02 20.75 -18.00
CA LEU A 489 -8.67 20.27 -18.32
C LEU A 489 -8.76 19.37 -19.56
N LEU A 490 -8.22 19.83 -20.66
CA LEU A 490 -8.14 19.06 -21.91
C LEU A 490 -6.71 18.63 -22.18
N PRO A 491 -6.47 17.37 -22.61
CA PRO A 491 -5.14 16.90 -22.96
C PRO A 491 -4.46 17.78 -24.00
N PHE A 492 -3.18 18.09 -23.81
CA PHE A 492 -2.41 18.92 -24.74
C PHE A 492 -1.36 18.08 -25.47
N GLY A 493 -1.30 18.22 -26.79
CA GLY A 493 -0.33 17.51 -27.62
C GLY A 493 -0.74 16.06 -27.91
N ASN A 494 0.23 15.30 -28.47
CA ASN A 494 0.00 13.91 -28.83
C ASN A 494 0.29 12.99 -27.63
N ILE A 495 -0.50 11.93 -27.48
CA ILE A 495 -0.32 10.86 -26.51
C ILE A 495 0.07 9.60 -27.27
N GLU A 496 1.28 9.10 -27.01
CA GLU A 496 1.78 7.86 -27.59
C GLU A 496 1.60 6.72 -26.59
N HIS A 497 1.01 5.62 -27.05
CA HIS A 497 0.85 4.44 -26.24
C HIS A 497 2.08 3.54 -26.36
N TYR A 498 2.75 3.29 -25.22
CA TYR A 498 3.95 2.45 -25.14
C TYR A 498 3.59 1.05 -24.63
N LEU A 499 4.12 0.03 -25.32
CA LEU A 499 4.11 -1.37 -24.89
C LEU A 499 5.54 -1.93 -24.94
N PRO A 500 5.96 -2.78 -23.99
CA PRO A 500 7.25 -3.45 -24.05
C PRO A 500 7.37 -4.31 -25.29
N GLY A 501 8.40 -4.11 -26.11
CA GLY A 501 8.68 -4.90 -27.32
C GLY A 501 7.91 -4.47 -28.58
N GLY A 502 7.23 -3.30 -28.54
CA GLY A 502 6.60 -2.66 -29.71
C GLY A 502 7.55 -1.76 -30.50
#